data_fd203679e80960f4fcede4d02583641e
#
_entry.id   fd203679e80960f4fcede4d02583641e
#
_cell.length_a   1.000
_cell.length_b   1.000
_cell.length_c   1.000
_cell.angle_alpha   90.00
_cell.angle_beta   90.00
_cell.angle_gamma   90.00
#
_symmetry.space_group_name_H-M   'P 1'
#
loop_
_entity.id
_entity.type
_entity.pdbx_description
1 polymer ?
#
loop_
_entity_poly.entity_id
_entity_poly.type
_entity_poly.pdbx_seq_one_letter_code
_entity_poly.pdbx_strand_id
1 'polypeptide(L)'
;MDKKELKEKVCRAIDEAADIIEKLAADIEREPELGYKEEKTSKKVADYMRSLGTEPAEHLAITGVKSRVKGKAAGPSVAILGELDGIVCMDSPKADPQTGATHACGHNLQIACLLAAMTGIVKSGVMDELSGDAVFMAVPAEEYVELAYRKRLIGEGKIHFLTGKGNLIYEGAFDDVDMSMMVHANGNLPGKEMYIGPTSNGFIGKTVRYIGKSAHAAAAPHEGINALNAAMLGLMGINSLRETFREEDVVRVHPIITQGGDLVNNVPSDVRIETYVRAKTMEAINSTHEKVDNALKGGALAIGAKVEIDTLPGMLPLACCEDMYSIFIDNVKTVEPEIKITQGFHFNASTDMGDVSHIMPVIHPYSGGNVGSLHTKDFKYVDFHECVLLPAKAFAMTIIDLLYDDAALGKKVLAENPPILTKEEYIAKMDAYFNS
;
A
#
# COMPACT_ATOMS: atom_id res chain seq x y z
N MET A 1 -13.22 14.78 -31.76
CA MET A 1 -11.81 14.34 -31.93
C MET A 1 -11.77 12.83 -31.92
N ASP A 2 -10.91 12.19 -32.74
CA ASP A 2 -10.82 10.74 -32.65
C ASP A 2 -10.00 10.29 -31.43
N LYS A 3 -10.14 9.03 -31.04
CA LYS A 3 -9.50 8.50 -29.83
C LYS A 3 -7.97 8.52 -29.91
N LYS A 4 -7.38 8.35 -31.09
CA LYS A 4 -5.94 8.37 -31.30
C LYS A 4 -5.39 9.79 -31.09
N GLU A 5 -6.06 10.79 -31.64
CA GLU A 5 -5.67 12.19 -31.45
C GLU A 5 -5.73 12.61 -29.97
N LEU A 6 -6.73 12.13 -29.20
CA LEU A 6 -6.83 12.37 -27.76
C LEU A 6 -5.63 11.77 -27.02
N LYS A 7 -5.27 10.53 -27.34
CA LYS A 7 -4.09 9.84 -26.73
C LYS A 7 -2.79 10.56 -27.06
N GLU A 8 -2.59 11.01 -28.30
CA GLU A 8 -1.41 11.78 -28.70
C GLU A 8 -1.31 13.13 -27.98
N LYS A 9 -2.44 13.81 -27.77
CA LYS A 9 -2.50 15.07 -27.02
C LYS A 9 -2.12 14.90 -25.55
N VAL A 10 -2.68 13.89 -24.88
CA VAL A 10 -2.40 13.66 -23.47
C VAL A 10 -0.94 13.26 -23.25
N CYS A 11 -0.37 12.42 -24.12
CA CYS A 11 1.05 12.04 -24.04
C CYS A 11 1.96 13.25 -24.21
N ARG A 12 1.67 14.13 -25.17
CA ARG A 12 2.44 15.36 -25.41
C ARG A 12 2.43 16.29 -24.20
N ALA A 13 1.25 16.48 -23.59
CA ALA A 13 1.12 17.32 -22.40
C ALA A 13 1.89 16.75 -21.19
N ILE A 14 1.99 15.41 -21.07
CA ILE A 14 2.83 14.75 -20.07
C ILE A 14 4.31 14.99 -20.36
N ASP A 15 4.75 14.84 -21.62
CA ASP A 15 6.15 15.09 -21.99
C ASP A 15 6.58 16.54 -21.73
N GLU A 16 5.72 17.50 -22.04
CA GLU A 16 5.96 18.93 -21.78
C GLU A 16 6.08 19.25 -20.28
N ALA A 17 5.50 18.43 -19.40
CA ALA A 17 5.57 18.61 -17.97
C ALA A 17 6.69 17.80 -17.30
N ALA A 18 7.45 16.97 -18.02
CA ALA A 18 8.39 16.02 -17.47
C ALA A 18 9.38 16.64 -16.46
N ASP A 19 10.02 17.75 -16.81
CA ASP A 19 11.03 18.41 -15.96
C ASP A 19 10.44 18.92 -14.64
N ILE A 20 9.21 19.47 -14.67
CA ILE A 20 8.56 19.98 -13.45
C ILE A 20 8.11 18.83 -12.55
N ILE A 21 7.67 17.71 -13.13
CA ILE A 21 7.28 16.51 -12.40
C ILE A 21 8.50 15.83 -11.77
N GLU A 22 9.61 15.69 -12.50
CA GLU A 22 10.84 15.11 -11.96
C GLU A 22 11.39 15.95 -10.80
N LYS A 23 11.38 17.27 -10.93
CA LYS A 23 11.73 18.17 -9.84
C LYS A 23 10.83 17.97 -8.61
N LEU A 24 9.53 17.82 -8.80
CA LEU A 24 8.59 17.61 -7.70
C LEU A 24 8.86 16.25 -7.02
N ALA A 25 9.13 15.17 -7.77
CA ALA A 25 9.52 13.88 -7.22
C ALA A 25 10.78 13.98 -6.36
N ALA A 26 11.79 14.74 -6.81
CA ALA A 26 13.02 14.99 -6.07
C ALA A 26 12.78 15.87 -4.82
N ASP A 27 11.85 16.82 -4.88
CA ASP A 27 11.48 17.68 -3.75
C ASP A 27 10.74 16.89 -2.67
N ILE A 28 9.94 15.89 -3.04
CA ILE A 28 9.30 14.95 -2.12
C ILE A 28 10.35 14.01 -1.52
N GLU A 29 11.23 13.44 -2.32
CA GLU A 29 12.31 12.53 -1.85
C GLU A 29 13.21 13.18 -0.79
N ARG A 30 13.44 14.48 -0.87
CA ARG A 30 14.30 15.22 0.09
C ARG A 30 13.64 15.51 1.45
N GLU A 31 12.33 15.42 1.54
CA GLU A 31 11.57 15.67 2.77
C GLU A 31 10.62 14.50 3.05
N PRO A 32 11.14 13.27 3.25
CA PRO A 32 10.31 12.09 3.45
C PRO A 32 9.60 12.15 4.80
N GLU A 33 8.34 11.71 4.81
CA GLU A 33 7.48 11.69 5.99
C GLU A 33 6.87 10.29 6.17
N LEU A 34 6.67 9.86 7.43
CA LEU A 34 6.05 8.57 7.73
C LEU A 34 4.53 8.67 7.68
N GLY A 35 3.87 7.53 7.55
CA GLY A 35 2.43 7.44 7.42
C GLY A 35 1.61 8.17 8.48
N TYR A 36 0.56 8.86 8.06
CA TYR A 36 -0.27 9.78 8.83
C TYR A 36 0.47 11.02 9.37
N LYS A 37 1.63 11.36 8.81
CA LYS A 37 2.44 12.54 9.14
C LYS A 37 2.91 13.27 7.88
N GLU A 38 2.37 12.91 6.71
CA GLU A 38 2.79 13.37 5.38
C GLU A 38 2.29 14.79 5.06
N GLU A 39 2.40 15.71 6.03
CA GLU A 39 1.85 17.07 5.92
C GLU A 39 2.48 17.88 4.79
N LYS A 40 3.81 17.81 4.64
CA LYS A 40 4.52 18.56 3.60
C LYS A 40 4.28 17.96 2.23
N THR A 41 4.31 16.63 2.13
CA THR A 41 4.07 15.90 0.89
C THR A 41 2.64 16.14 0.40
N SER A 42 1.67 15.99 1.29
CA SER A 42 0.25 16.28 1.04
C SER A 42 0.05 17.72 0.53
N LYS A 43 0.66 18.70 1.21
CA LYS A 43 0.60 20.10 0.79
C LYS A 43 1.19 20.33 -0.60
N LYS A 44 2.35 19.75 -0.92
CA LYS A 44 2.97 19.87 -2.25
C LYS A 44 2.03 19.33 -3.34
N VAL A 45 1.40 18.19 -3.08
CA VAL A 45 0.43 17.57 -4.00
C VAL A 45 -0.80 18.47 -4.18
N ALA A 46 -1.41 18.93 -3.10
CA ALA A 46 -2.59 19.79 -3.14
C ALA A 46 -2.29 21.12 -3.88
N ASP A 47 -1.17 21.74 -3.58
CA ASP A 47 -0.74 22.99 -4.25
C ASP A 47 -0.50 22.78 -5.75
N TYR A 48 0.08 21.64 -6.14
CA TYR A 48 0.26 21.30 -7.56
C TYR A 48 -1.08 21.07 -8.25
N MET A 49 -2.00 20.31 -7.64
CA MET A 49 -3.35 20.11 -8.17
C MET A 49 -4.11 21.44 -8.37
N ARG A 50 -3.99 22.38 -7.40
CA ARG A 50 -4.56 23.74 -7.53
C ARG A 50 -3.94 24.53 -8.68
N SER A 51 -2.64 24.37 -8.91
CA SER A 51 -1.94 25.04 -10.03
C SER A 51 -2.46 24.59 -11.41
N LEU A 52 -3.07 23.40 -11.46
CA LEU A 52 -3.76 22.87 -12.64
C LEU A 52 -5.20 23.38 -12.77
N GLY A 53 -5.69 24.21 -11.84
CA GLY A 53 -7.05 24.75 -11.86
C GLY A 53 -8.11 23.85 -11.24
N THR A 54 -7.73 22.89 -10.41
CA THR A 54 -8.67 22.05 -9.66
C THR A 54 -8.75 22.44 -8.19
N GLU A 55 -9.85 22.04 -7.52
CA GLU A 55 -10.05 22.25 -6.08
C GLU A 55 -9.99 20.89 -5.36
N PRO A 56 -8.82 20.48 -4.86
CA PRO A 56 -8.68 19.20 -4.18
C PRO A 56 -9.36 19.21 -2.81
N ALA A 57 -10.02 18.09 -2.45
CA ALA A 57 -10.37 17.77 -1.08
C ALA A 57 -9.10 17.31 -0.35
N GLU A 58 -8.85 17.85 0.82
CA GLU A 58 -7.67 17.59 1.65
C GLU A 58 -8.06 16.94 2.97
N HIS A 59 -7.07 16.46 3.71
CA HIS A 59 -7.22 15.84 5.04
C HIS A 59 -8.08 14.57 5.06
N LEU A 60 -8.21 13.86 3.93
CA LEU A 60 -8.84 12.55 3.88
C LEU A 60 -7.92 11.54 4.58
N ALA A 61 -8.46 10.76 5.51
CA ALA A 61 -7.63 9.90 6.37
C ALA A 61 -6.37 10.64 6.88
N ILE A 62 -6.55 11.84 7.43
CA ILE A 62 -5.57 12.80 7.99
C ILE A 62 -4.82 13.61 6.91
N THR A 63 -4.11 12.98 5.99
CA THR A 63 -3.21 13.69 5.05
C THR A 63 -3.53 13.44 3.58
N GLY A 64 -4.50 12.58 3.26
CA GLY A 64 -4.89 12.27 1.89
C GLY A 64 -5.47 13.46 1.13
N VAL A 65 -5.26 13.45 -0.19
CA VAL A 65 -5.71 14.50 -1.12
C VAL A 65 -6.43 13.86 -2.29
N LYS A 66 -7.59 14.39 -2.66
CA LYS A 66 -8.40 13.90 -3.78
C LYS A 66 -8.85 15.05 -4.68
N SER A 67 -8.64 14.89 -5.98
CA SER A 67 -9.13 15.83 -7.00
C SER A 67 -9.90 15.09 -8.08
N ARG A 68 -10.84 15.79 -8.74
CA ARG A 68 -11.69 15.25 -9.79
C ARG A 68 -11.71 16.19 -10.99
N VAL A 69 -11.54 15.62 -12.18
CA VAL A 69 -11.72 16.30 -13.46
C VAL A 69 -12.93 15.68 -14.15
N LYS A 70 -14.00 16.46 -14.29
CA LYS A 70 -15.26 16.00 -14.87
C LYS A 70 -15.17 15.88 -16.39
N GLY A 71 -15.79 14.84 -16.94
CA GLY A 71 -16.03 14.75 -18.37
C GLY A 71 -17.28 15.51 -18.83
N LYS A 72 -17.53 15.46 -20.14
CA LYS A 72 -18.65 16.17 -20.81
C LYS A 72 -20.04 15.66 -20.41
N ALA A 73 -20.13 14.42 -19.95
CA ALA A 73 -21.38 13.75 -19.57
C ALA A 73 -21.15 12.77 -18.43
N ALA A 74 -22.23 12.36 -17.76
CA ALA A 74 -22.18 11.36 -16.71
C ALA A 74 -21.70 9.99 -17.25
N GLY A 75 -20.90 9.30 -16.45
CA GLY A 75 -20.33 7.99 -16.76
C GLY A 75 -19.53 7.47 -15.58
N PRO A 76 -18.77 6.37 -15.75
CA PRO A 76 -17.91 5.84 -14.71
C PRO A 76 -16.81 6.80 -14.27
N SER A 77 -16.38 6.67 -13.02
CA SER A 77 -15.25 7.40 -12.46
C SER A 77 -14.01 6.49 -12.39
N VAL A 78 -12.90 6.92 -12.97
CA VAL A 78 -11.62 6.17 -12.98
C VAL A 78 -10.58 6.94 -12.19
N ALA A 79 -10.06 6.31 -11.11
CA ALA A 79 -9.06 6.92 -10.26
C ALA A 79 -7.63 6.48 -10.63
N ILE A 80 -6.69 7.41 -10.51
CA ILE A 80 -5.25 7.12 -10.39
C ILE A 80 -4.83 7.43 -8.96
N LEU A 81 -4.14 6.49 -8.32
CA LEU A 81 -3.67 6.60 -6.96
C LEU A 81 -2.14 6.77 -6.91
N GLY A 82 -1.65 7.41 -5.84
CA GLY A 82 -0.23 7.47 -5.49
C GLY A 82 -0.08 7.62 -3.99
N GLU A 83 0.91 6.97 -3.40
CA GLU A 83 1.15 6.90 -1.96
C GLU A 83 2.05 8.04 -1.49
N LEU A 84 1.71 8.64 -0.33
CA LEU A 84 2.36 9.84 0.19
C LEU A 84 3.56 9.53 1.09
N ASP A 85 3.52 8.38 1.81
CA ASP A 85 4.42 8.08 2.90
C ASP A 85 5.76 7.51 2.44
N GLY A 86 6.74 7.61 3.33
CA GLY A 86 8.01 6.92 3.25
C GLY A 86 8.10 5.83 4.32
N ILE A 87 9.15 5.01 4.22
CA ILE A 87 9.44 3.94 5.17
C ILE A 87 10.69 4.26 6.00
N VAL A 88 10.80 3.64 7.18
CA VAL A 88 12.00 3.78 8.02
C VAL A 88 13.17 2.98 7.42
N CYS A 89 14.25 3.68 7.05
CA CYS A 89 15.50 3.08 6.59
C CYS A 89 16.70 3.92 7.12
N MET A 90 17.06 3.69 8.39
CA MET A 90 18.01 4.51 9.15
C MET A 90 19.41 4.56 8.55
N ASP A 91 19.82 3.56 7.77
CA ASP A 91 21.12 3.49 7.11
C ASP A 91 21.15 4.14 5.74
N SER A 92 20.00 4.68 5.26
CA SER A 92 19.94 5.42 4.02
C SER A 92 20.57 6.82 4.18
N PRO A 93 21.43 7.26 3.24
CA PRO A 93 21.96 8.63 3.26
C PRO A 93 20.90 9.70 2.99
N LYS A 94 19.71 9.31 2.53
CA LYS A 94 18.56 10.17 2.26
C LYS A 94 17.52 10.15 3.41
N ALA A 95 17.78 9.38 4.47
CA ALA A 95 16.83 9.29 5.57
C ALA A 95 16.77 10.61 6.35
N ASP A 96 15.55 10.97 6.76
CA ASP A 96 15.36 12.03 7.73
C ASP A 96 16.09 11.67 9.04
N PRO A 97 16.97 12.56 9.56
CA PRO A 97 17.84 12.22 10.68
C PRO A 97 17.10 12.01 12.02
N GLN A 98 15.85 12.45 12.13
CA GLN A 98 15.05 12.32 13.35
C GLN A 98 14.13 11.10 13.30
N THR A 99 13.51 10.84 12.16
CA THR A 99 12.50 9.79 12.01
C THR A 99 13.02 8.55 11.30
N GLY A 100 14.10 8.66 10.54
CA GLY A 100 14.61 7.62 9.65
C GLY A 100 13.75 7.43 8.39
N ALA A 101 12.77 8.29 8.16
CA ALA A 101 11.91 8.23 6.98
C ALA A 101 12.74 8.38 5.69
N THR A 102 12.40 7.61 4.67
CA THR A 102 13.00 7.70 3.32
C THR A 102 12.05 7.13 2.29
N HIS A 103 12.11 7.61 1.04
CA HIS A 103 11.35 7.04 -0.07
C HIS A 103 12.02 5.80 -0.68
N ALA A 104 12.43 4.84 0.17
CA ALA A 104 13.05 3.59 -0.26
C ALA A 104 12.04 2.56 -0.81
N CYS A 105 10.76 2.91 -0.89
CA CYS A 105 9.70 2.15 -1.57
C CYS A 105 9.25 2.80 -2.89
N GLY A 106 9.74 4.01 -3.21
CA GLY A 106 9.44 4.69 -4.48
C GLY A 106 8.10 5.42 -4.52
N HIS A 107 7.49 5.71 -3.37
CA HIS A 107 6.19 6.40 -3.32
C HIS A 107 6.25 7.82 -3.89
N ASN A 108 7.38 8.52 -3.77
CA ASN A 108 7.61 9.78 -4.47
C ASN A 108 7.47 9.68 -6.00
N LEU A 109 7.84 8.52 -6.59
CA LEU A 109 7.67 8.24 -8.02
C LEU A 109 6.20 7.95 -8.38
N GLN A 110 5.46 7.32 -7.47
CA GLN A 110 4.02 7.11 -7.63
C GLN A 110 3.26 8.44 -7.65
N ILE A 111 3.56 9.34 -6.70
CA ILE A 111 2.99 10.70 -6.69
C ILE A 111 3.36 11.44 -7.97
N ALA A 112 4.60 11.33 -8.44
CA ALA A 112 5.01 11.90 -9.71
C ALA A 112 4.21 11.35 -10.89
N CYS A 113 3.98 10.03 -10.96
CA CYS A 113 3.17 9.39 -11.99
C CYS A 113 1.71 9.88 -11.95
N LEU A 114 1.10 9.93 -10.76
CA LEU A 114 -0.25 10.47 -10.56
C LEU A 114 -0.36 11.90 -11.10
N LEU A 115 0.57 12.78 -10.71
CA LEU A 115 0.53 14.20 -11.09
C LEU A 115 0.90 14.43 -12.56
N ALA A 116 1.77 13.58 -13.15
CA ALA A 116 2.04 13.58 -14.59
C ALA A 116 0.77 13.21 -15.39
N ALA A 117 0.07 12.13 -15.00
CA ALA A 117 -1.16 11.73 -15.65
C ALA A 117 -2.25 12.81 -15.50
N MET A 118 -2.41 13.40 -14.31
CA MET A 118 -3.33 14.51 -14.07
C MET A 118 -3.00 15.72 -14.97
N THR A 119 -1.73 16.07 -15.06
CA THR A 119 -1.28 17.17 -15.93
C THR A 119 -1.64 16.92 -17.37
N GLY A 120 -1.38 15.69 -17.85
CA GLY A 120 -1.77 15.28 -19.21
C GLY A 120 -3.26 15.44 -19.47
N ILE A 121 -4.10 14.92 -18.58
CA ILE A 121 -5.57 14.98 -18.67
C ILE A 121 -6.05 16.44 -18.65
N VAL A 122 -5.59 17.26 -17.72
CA VAL A 122 -6.06 18.65 -17.57
C VAL A 122 -5.57 19.54 -18.73
N LYS A 123 -4.26 19.50 -19.02
CA LYS A 123 -3.66 20.41 -20.02
C LYS A 123 -4.07 20.09 -21.45
N SER A 124 -4.34 18.83 -21.75
CA SER A 124 -4.82 18.45 -23.09
C SER A 124 -6.30 18.76 -23.32
N GLY A 125 -7.11 18.96 -22.27
CA GLY A 125 -8.55 19.18 -22.37
C GLY A 125 -9.32 17.97 -22.88
N VAL A 126 -8.76 16.74 -22.78
CA VAL A 126 -9.39 15.53 -23.34
C VAL A 126 -10.71 15.17 -22.65
N MET A 127 -10.93 15.62 -21.41
CA MET A 127 -12.18 15.34 -20.69
C MET A 127 -13.42 15.98 -21.34
N ASP A 128 -13.25 17.02 -22.14
CA ASP A 128 -14.34 17.63 -22.90
C ASP A 128 -14.93 16.71 -23.98
N GLU A 129 -14.24 15.61 -24.29
CA GLU A 129 -14.67 14.59 -25.27
C GLU A 129 -15.15 13.27 -24.60
N LEU A 130 -14.93 13.12 -23.28
CA LEU A 130 -15.14 11.87 -22.55
C LEU A 130 -16.39 11.90 -21.66
N SER A 131 -17.02 10.74 -21.44
CA SER A 131 -18.18 10.56 -20.56
C SER A 131 -17.76 9.84 -19.28
N GLY A 132 -17.95 10.48 -18.11
CA GLY A 132 -17.44 10.04 -16.81
C GLY A 132 -16.30 10.93 -16.32
N ASP A 133 -15.68 10.57 -15.23
CA ASP A 133 -14.74 11.43 -14.52
C ASP A 133 -13.37 10.78 -14.35
N ALA A 134 -12.30 11.60 -14.41
CA ALA A 134 -10.96 11.22 -13.98
C ALA A 134 -10.74 11.69 -12.53
N VAL A 135 -10.34 10.79 -11.65
CA VAL A 135 -10.10 11.06 -10.24
C VAL A 135 -8.61 10.84 -9.92
N PHE A 136 -8.05 11.70 -9.09
CA PHE A 136 -6.63 11.67 -8.70
C PHE A 136 -6.55 11.69 -7.18
N MET A 137 -5.98 10.63 -6.58
CA MET A 137 -5.96 10.44 -5.14
C MET A 137 -4.54 10.20 -4.65
N ALA A 138 -4.00 11.14 -3.88
CA ALA A 138 -2.81 10.93 -3.10
C ALA A 138 -3.22 10.33 -1.75
N VAL A 139 -2.79 9.12 -1.47
CA VAL A 139 -3.27 8.29 -0.36
C VAL A 139 -2.21 8.18 0.74
N PRO A 140 -2.57 8.31 2.03
CA PRO A 140 -1.60 8.26 3.12
C PRO A 140 -1.28 6.82 3.55
N ALA A 141 -0.21 6.67 4.33
CA ALA A 141 0.03 5.59 5.30
C ALA A 141 -0.13 4.16 4.76
N GLU A 142 0.43 3.85 3.59
CA GLU A 142 0.47 2.49 3.03
C GLU A 142 1.35 1.58 3.89
N GLU A 143 2.53 2.04 4.26
CA GLU A 143 3.51 1.28 5.04
C GLU A 143 3.00 1.01 6.45
N TYR A 144 2.80 -0.26 6.78
CA TYR A 144 2.19 -0.70 8.03
C TYR A 144 3.21 -0.71 9.18
N VAL A 145 3.70 0.47 9.54
CA VAL A 145 4.73 0.69 10.58
C VAL A 145 4.20 1.56 11.72
N GLU A 146 4.98 1.75 12.79
CA GLU A 146 4.63 2.55 13.97
C GLU A 146 3.28 2.15 14.61
N LEU A 147 3.05 0.84 14.84
CA LEU A 147 1.76 0.31 15.33
C LEU A 147 1.28 0.99 16.61
N ALA A 148 2.17 1.31 17.55
CA ALA A 148 1.81 2.02 18.78
C ALA A 148 1.24 3.43 18.50
N TYR A 149 1.77 4.15 17.51
CA TYR A 149 1.26 5.45 17.09
C TYR A 149 -0.13 5.30 16.46
N ARG A 150 -0.29 4.35 15.54
CA ARG A 150 -1.58 4.11 14.86
C ARG A 150 -2.67 3.64 15.81
N LYS A 151 -2.34 2.76 16.77
CA LYS A 151 -3.27 2.37 17.87
C LYS A 151 -3.72 3.57 18.69
N ARG A 152 -2.83 4.55 18.95
CA ARG A 152 -3.20 5.80 19.62
C ARG A 152 -4.17 6.63 18.77
N LEU A 153 -3.93 6.75 17.45
CA LEU A 153 -4.84 7.47 16.54
C LEU A 153 -6.23 6.83 16.51
N ILE A 154 -6.31 5.49 16.55
CA ILE A 154 -7.59 4.76 16.69
C ILE A 154 -8.27 5.13 18.02
N GLY A 155 -7.52 5.10 19.13
CA GLY A 155 -8.05 5.47 20.45
C GLY A 155 -8.51 6.93 20.55
N GLU A 156 -7.93 7.82 19.74
CA GLU A 156 -8.33 9.22 19.61
C GLU A 156 -9.48 9.43 18.61
N GLY A 157 -9.95 8.38 17.94
CA GLY A 157 -11.00 8.44 16.91
C GLY A 157 -10.59 9.16 15.63
N LYS A 158 -9.28 9.27 15.34
CA LYS A 158 -8.75 9.94 14.15
C LYS A 158 -8.67 9.03 12.93
N ILE A 159 -8.53 7.74 13.16
CA ILE A 159 -8.55 6.69 12.14
C ILE A 159 -9.35 5.50 12.68
N HIS A 160 -9.84 4.67 11.77
CA HIS A 160 -10.53 3.41 12.12
C HIS A 160 -9.64 2.20 11.85
N PHE A 161 -9.03 2.13 10.67
CA PHE A 161 -8.07 1.09 10.29
C PHE A 161 -6.62 1.62 10.33
N LEU A 162 -5.65 0.71 10.32
CA LEU A 162 -4.25 1.09 10.42
C LEU A 162 -3.63 1.52 9.08
N THR A 163 -4.27 1.19 7.94
CA THR A 163 -3.81 1.56 6.60
C THR A 163 -4.58 2.77 6.05
N GLY A 164 -3.94 3.53 5.17
CA GLY A 164 -4.54 4.72 4.59
C GLY A 164 -5.70 4.41 3.67
N LYS A 165 -5.56 3.44 2.74
CA LYS A 165 -6.65 3.07 1.83
C LYS A 165 -7.83 2.43 2.58
N GLY A 166 -7.54 1.64 3.64
CA GLY A 166 -8.59 1.13 4.52
C GLY A 166 -9.40 2.24 5.18
N ASN A 167 -8.75 3.31 5.68
CA ASN A 167 -9.45 4.46 6.23
C ASN A 167 -10.21 5.24 5.16
N LEU A 168 -9.63 5.45 3.99
CA LEU A 168 -10.32 6.13 2.88
C LEU A 168 -11.59 5.37 2.44
N ILE A 169 -11.57 4.03 2.47
CA ILE A 169 -12.77 3.20 2.26
C ILE A 169 -13.79 3.47 3.37
N TYR A 170 -13.36 3.42 4.64
CA TYR A 170 -14.22 3.64 5.79
C TYR A 170 -14.88 5.02 5.77
N GLU A 171 -14.14 6.08 5.49
CA GLU A 171 -14.61 7.46 5.42
C GLU A 171 -15.47 7.76 4.18
N GLY A 172 -15.53 6.85 3.19
CA GLY A 172 -16.30 7.03 1.96
C GLY A 172 -15.59 7.79 0.86
N ALA A 173 -14.26 7.92 0.94
CA ALA A 173 -13.50 8.61 -0.10
C ALA A 173 -13.49 7.87 -1.44
N PHE A 174 -13.84 6.58 -1.45
CA PHE A 174 -13.99 5.75 -2.65
C PHE A 174 -15.45 5.58 -3.10
N ASP A 175 -16.46 6.10 -2.39
CA ASP A 175 -17.89 5.86 -2.68
C ASP A 175 -18.33 6.41 -4.05
N ASP A 176 -17.58 7.32 -4.63
CA ASP A 176 -17.80 7.93 -5.94
C ASP A 176 -16.73 7.56 -6.97
N VAL A 177 -16.04 6.42 -6.77
CA VAL A 177 -15.01 5.88 -7.66
C VAL A 177 -15.41 4.47 -8.08
N ASP A 178 -15.39 4.20 -9.40
CA ASP A 178 -15.82 2.91 -9.95
C ASP A 178 -14.64 1.99 -10.30
N MET A 179 -13.49 2.54 -10.67
CA MET A 179 -12.27 1.80 -11.06
C MET A 179 -11.03 2.54 -10.56
N SER A 180 -9.96 1.81 -10.24
CA SER A 180 -8.71 2.44 -9.76
C SER A 180 -7.47 1.84 -10.40
N MET A 181 -6.44 2.68 -10.56
CA MET A 181 -5.14 2.32 -11.11
C MET A 181 -4.03 2.91 -10.25
N MET A 182 -2.99 2.15 -9.97
CA MET A 182 -1.78 2.61 -9.28
C MET A 182 -0.57 1.86 -9.82
N VAL A 183 0.57 2.54 -9.98
CA VAL A 183 1.85 1.89 -10.33
C VAL A 183 2.74 1.80 -9.10
N HIS A 184 3.57 0.78 -9.03
CA HIS A 184 4.64 0.69 -8.03
C HIS A 184 6.01 0.54 -8.70
N ALA A 185 7.05 1.07 -8.09
CA ALA A 185 8.41 0.81 -8.51
C ALA A 185 8.79 -0.66 -8.22
N ASN A 186 9.52 -1.30 -9.13
CA ASN A 186 10.09 -2.62 -8.86
C ASN A 186 11.60 -2.51 -8.60
N GLY A 187 12.05 -2.92 -7.42
CA GLY A 187 13.47 -2.94 -7.11
C GLY A 187 14.26 -3.86 -8.05
N ASN A 188 15.49 -3.45 -8.41
CA ASN A 188 16.38 -4.22 -9.28
C ASN A 188 15.81 -4.52 -10.68
N LEU A 189 15.02 -3.60 -11.24
CA LEU A 189 14.50 -3.67 -12.61
C LEU A 189 14.98 -2.45 -13.42
N PRO A 190 16.26 -2.39 -13.82
CA PRO A 190 16.86 -1.18 -14.40
C PRO A 190 16.46 -0.91 -15.85
N GLY A 191 15.90 -1.90 -16.54
CA GLY A 191 15.60 -1.82 -17.97
C GLY A 191 14.16 -1.49 -18.29
N LYS A 192 13.86 -1.48 -19.60
CA LYS A 192 12.52 -1.35 -20.17
C LYS A 192 11.72 -2.62 -19.95
N GLU A 193 11.26 -2.81 -18.73
CA GLU A 193 10.46 -3.96 -18.33
C GLU A 193 9.35 -3.53 -17.36
N MET A 194 8.19 -4.17 -17.46
CA MET A 194 7.05 -3.96 -16.57
C MET A 194 6.46 -5.29 -16.16
N TYR A 195 6.11 -5.42 -14.88
CA TYR A 195 5.41 -6.58 -14.35
C TYR A 195 3.93 -6.25 -14.20
N ILE A 196 3.07 -7.12 -14.72
CA ILE A 196 1.64 -6.88 -14.88
C ILE A 196 0.84 -8.08 -14.34
N GLY A 197 -0.33 -7.79 -13.80
CA GLY A 197 -1.23 -8.80 -13.24
C GLY A 197 -0.66 -9.53 -12.03
N PRO A 198 0.00 -8.83 -11.08
CA PRO A 198 0.45 -9.47 -9.87
C PRO A 198 -0.72 -9.91 -9.03
N THR A 199 -0.52 -10.99 -8.28
CA THR A 199 -1.22 -11.23 -7.02
C THR A 199 -0.26 -10.93 -5.88
N SER A 200 -0.76 -10.58 -4.70
CA SER A 200 0.08 -10.39 -3.51
C SER A 200 -0.49 -11.13 -2.31
N ASN A 201 0.35 -11.35 -1.30
CA ASN A 201 -0.15 -11.76 0.00
C ASN A 201 -1.02 -10.65 0.62
N GLY A 202 -2.07 -11.07 1.33
CA GLY A 202 -2.65 -10.27 2.39
C GLY A 202 -1.95 -10.54 3.72
N PHE A 203 -2.32 -9.81 4.78
CA PHE A 203 -1.86 -10.09 6.13
C PHE A 203 -2.78 -9.51 7.19
N ILE A 204 -2.61 -10.01 8.42
CA ILE A 204 -3.06 -9.39 9.66
C ILE A 204 -1.87 -9.11 10.57
N GLY A 205 -1.95 -8.05 11.36
CA GLY A 205 -0.96 -7.70 12.36
C GLY A 205 -1.27 -8.34 13.72
N LYS A 206 -0.24 -8.52 14.55
CA LYS A 206 -0.40 -8.91 15.96
C LYS A 206 0.57 -8.13 16.84
N THR A 207 0.05 -7.62 17.95
CA THR A 207 0.86 -7.18 19.09
C THR A 207 0.65 -8.15 20.24
N VAL A 208 1.74 -8.62 20.82
CA VAL A 208 1.72 -9.67 21.84
C VAL A 208 2.46 -9.17 23.07
N ARG A 209 1.87 -9.34 24.25
CA ARG A 209 2.49 -8.99 25.52
C ARG A 209 2.50 -10.20 26.44
N TYR A 210 3.71 -10.63 26.80
CA TYR A 210 3.90 -11.63 27.85
C TYR A 210 4.10 -10.94 29.19
N ILE A 211 3.29 -11.34 30.17
CA ILE A 211 3.28 -10.79 31.54
C ILE A 211 3.74 -11.88 32.50
N GLY A 212 4.89 -11.65 33.10
CA GLY A 212 5.48 -12.51 34.11
C GLY A 212 5.49 -11.87 35.50
N LYS A 213 6.47 -12.26 36.30
CA LYS A 213 6.70 -11.72 37.64
C LYS A 213 8.20 -11.44 37.82
N SER A 214 8.52 -10.20 38.17
CA SER A 214 9.91 -9.81 38.45
C SER A 214 10.39 -10.41 39.74
N ALA A 215 11.68 -10.78 39.77
CA ALA A 215 12.43 -11.23 40.96
C ALA A 215 13.93 -10.98 40.74
N HIS A 216 14.70 -11.02 41.81
CA HIS A 216 16.15 -10.90 41.70
C HIS A 216 16.73 -12.13 40.98
N ALA A 217 17.33 -11.94 39.81
CA ALA A 217 17.70 -13.04 38.90
C ALA A 217 18.74 -14.04 39.52
N ALA A 218 19.57 -13.60 40.43
CA ALA A 218 20.55 -14.45 41.08
C ALA A 218 20.13 -14.93 42.47
N ALA A 219 19.51 -14.05 43.29
CA ALA A 219 19.20 -14.37 44.69
C ALA A 219 17.88 -15.12 44.88
N ALA A 220 16.87 -14.83 44.07
CA ALA A 220 15.52 -15.38 44.20
C ALA A 220 14.84 -15.65 42.85
N PRO A 221 15.50 -16.29 41.85
CA PRO A 221 14.90 -16.54 40.54
C PRO A 221 13.65 -17.43 40.61
N HIS A 222 13.54 -18.26 41.63
CA HIS A 222 12.39 -19.16 41.90
C HIS A 222 11.10 -18.42 42.29
N GLU A 223 11.20 -17.16 42.70
CA GLU A 223 10.02 -16.32 42.98
C GLU A 223 9.49 -15.60 41.74
N GLY A 224 10.25 -15.61 40.64
CA GLY A 224 9.90 -14.94 39.40
C GLY A 224 9.15 -15.84 38.40
N ILE A 225 8.53 -15.18 37.41
CA ILE A 225 8.00 -15.82 36.20
C ILE A 225 8.63 -15.10 35.02
N ASN A 226 9.46 -15.81 34.25
CA ASN A 226 10.25 -15.23 33.19
C ASN A 226 9.43 -15.06 31.89
N ALA A 227 8.96 -13.84 31.63
CA ALA A 227 8.19 -13.51 30.43
C ALA A 227 9.03 -13.67 29.14
N LEU A 228 10.36 -13.48 29.20
CA LEU A 228 11.22 -13.66 28.03
C LEU A 228 11.33 -15.13 27.63
N ASN A 229 11.46 -16.04 28.60
CA ASN A 229 11.46 -17.47 28.33
C ASN A 229 10.11 -17.93 27.75
N ALA A 230 8.98 -17.40 28.25
CA ALA A 230 7.66 -17.67 27.70
C ALA A 230 7.55 -17.20 26.24
N ALA A 231 8.03 -16.01 25.94
CA ALA A 231 8.09 -15.46 24.58
C ALA A 231 8.96 -16.33 23.65
N MET A 232 10.16 -16.73 24.12
CA MET A 232 11.05 -17.61 23.34
C MET A 232 10.38 -18.96 23.01
N LEU A 233 9.67 -19.57 23.93
CA LEU A 233 8.93 -20.82 23.66
C LEU A 233 7.79 -20.60 22.68
N GLY A 234 7.07 -19.49 22.75
CA GLY A 234 6.07 -19.11 21.76
C GLY A 234 6.64 -18.96 20.36
N LEU A 235 7.80 -18.28 20.24
CA LEU A 235 8.52 -18.13 18.96
C LEU A 235 9.03 -19.47 18.43
N MET A 236 9.54 -20.36 19.30
CA MET A 236 9.91 -21.73 18.91
C MET A 236 8.70 -22.52 18.43
N GLY A 237 7.55 -22.36 19.08
CA GLY A 237 6.28 -22.95 18.64
C GLY A 237 5.90 -22.51 17.23
N ILE A 238 5.97 -21.19 16.93
CA ILE A 238 5.74 -20.66 15.59
C ILE A 238 6.71 -21.29 14.58
N ASN A 239 8.00 -21.37 14.91
CA ASN A 239 8.99 -21.97 14.01
C ASN A 239 8.72 -23.47 13.75
N SER A 240 8.23 -24.21 14.74
CA SER A 240 7.86 -25.62 14.60
C SER A 240 6.62 -25.85 13.72
N LEU A 241 5.80 -24.81 13.51
CA LEU A 241 4.63 -24.87 12.62
C LEU A 241 5.01 -24.73 11.13
N ARG A 242 6.21 -24.23 10.80
CA ARG A 242 6.57 -23.87 9.40
C ARG A 242 6.44 -25.03 8.43
N GLU A 243 6.79 -26.25 8.83
CA GLU A 243 6.65 -27.44 7.99
C GLU A 243 5.19 -27.87 7.78
N THR A 244 4.26 -27.33 8.57
CA THR A 244 2.83 -27.63 8.44
C THR A 244 2.07 -26.67 7.55
N PHE A 245 2.73 -25.62 7.06
CA PHE A 245 2.14 -24.68 6.12
C PHE A 245 2.21 -25.23 4.70
N ARG A 246 1.13 -25.11 3.95
CA ARG A 246 1.09 -25.53 2.55
C ARG A 246 1.94 -24.58 1.70
N GLU A 247 2.69 -25.09 0.76
CA GLU A 247 3.57 -24.28 -0.09
C GLU A 247 2.77 -23.29 -0.96
N GLU A 248 1.60 -23.72 -1.46
CA GLU A 248 0.70 -22.90 -2.27
C GLU A 248 0.12 -21.70 -1.52
N ASP A 249 0.05 -21.74 -0.18
CA ASP A 249 -0.46 -20.63 0.65
C ASP A 249 0.55 -19.51 0.83
N VAL A 250 1.83 -19.74 0.49
CA VAL A 250 2.93 -18.74 0.57
C VAL A 250 2.98 -18.05 1.94
N VAL A 251 2.80 -18.82 3.02
CA VAL A 251 2.74 -18.28 4.39
C VAL A 251 4.06 -17.64 4.81
N ARG A 252 3.97 -16.46 5.43
CA ARG A 252 5.09 -15.77 6.07
C ARG A 252 4.67 -15.27 7.46
N VAL A 253 5.40 -15.70 8.49
CA VAL A 253 5.27 -15.19 9.85
C VAL A 253 6.64 -14.72 10.30
N HIS A 254 6.80 -13.43 10.55
CA HIS A 254 8.08 -12.81 10.86
C HIS A 254 7.95 -11.93 12.11
N PRO A 255 8.18 -12.49 13.32
CA PRO A 255 8.11 -11.76 14.57
C PRO A 255 9.38 -11.00 14.89
N ILE A 256 9.23 -9.87 15.61
CA ILE A 256 10.31 -9.14 16.28
C ILE A 256 9.97 -8.97 17.76
N ILE A 257 10.99 -8.98 18.63
CA ILE A 257 10.84 -8.61 20.04
C ILE A 257 11.10 -7.11 20.15
N THR A 258 10.07 -6.35 20.48
CA THR A 258 10.15 -4.88 20.64
C THR A 258 10.56 -4.47 22.05
N GLN A 259 10.34 -5.35 23.06
CA GLN A 259 10.81 -5.19 24.42
C GLN A 259 11.12 -6.57 25.01
N GLY A 260 12.36 -6.79 25.44
CA GLY A 260 12.85 -8.09 25.95
C GLY A 260 13.16 -8.13 27.45
N GLY A 261 12.93 -7.05 28.17
CA GLY A 261 13.27 -6.86 29.58
C GLY A 261 14.06 -5.58 29.82
N ASP A 262 14.35 -5.23 31.07
CA ASP A 262 14.97 -3.96 31.45
C ASP A 262 16.39 -4.12 31.97
N LEU A 263 16.63 -5.09 32.86
CA LEU A 263 17.90 -5.28 33.59
C LEU A 263 18.30 -6.75 33.64
N VAL A 264 19.59 -7.03 33.46
CA VAL A 264 20.16 -8.40 33.61
C VAL A 264 19.92 -8.98 35.01
N ASN A 265 19.88 -8.14 36.02
CA ASN A 265 19.72 -8.55 37.42
C ASN A 265 18.25 -8.90 37.81
N ASN A 266 17.29 -8.66 36.92
CA ASN A 266 15.89 -8.95 37.14
C ASN A 266 15.38 -10.01 36.19
N VAL A 267 14.50 -10.88 36.68
CA VAL A 267 13.69 -11.75 35.84
C VAL A 267 12.74 -10.86 35.02
N PRO A 268 12.77 -10.93 33.68
CA PRO A 268 11.89 -10.11 32.81
C PRO A 268 10.41 -10.40 33.08
N SER A 269 9.63 -9.35 33.35
CA SER A 269 8.19 -9.46 33.68
C SER A 269 7.25 -8.85 32.64
N ASP A 270 7.78 -8.08 31.69
CA ASP A 270 7.02 -7.50 30.56
C ASP A 270 7.85 -7.65 29.28
N VAL A 271 7.39 -8.50 28.36
CA VAL A 271 8.03 -8.76 27.07
C VAL A 271 7.02 -8.58 25.97
N ARG A 272 7.40 -7.84 24.91
CA ARG A 272 6.50 -7.48 23.82
C ARG A 272 7.06 -7.93 22.48
N ILE A 273 6.14 -8.40 21.63
CA ILE A 273 6.41 -8.89 20.28
C ILE A 273 5.44 -8.21 19.32
N GLU A 274 5.92 -7.90 18.13
CA GLU A 274 5.11 -7.56 16.98
C GLU A 274 5.36 -8.57 15.86
N THR A 275 4.32 -8.94 15.13
CA THR A 275 4.42 -9.85 13.98
C THR A 275 3.29 -9.64 13.00
N TYR A 276 3.51 -10.04 11.74
CA TYR A 276 2.48 -10.17 10.73
C TYR A 276 2.31 -11.64 10.37
N VAL A 277 1.05 -12.05 10.15
CA VAL A 277 0.69 -13.34 9.56
C VAL A 277 0.25 -13.07 8.14
N ARG A 278 1.10 -13.41 7.17
CA ARG A 278 0.87 -13.20 5.74
C ARG A 278 0.56 -14.51 5.05
N ALA A 279 -0.37 -14.49 4.11
CA ALA A 279 -0.58 -15.60 3.18
C ALA A 279 -1.28 -15.12 1.89
N LYS A 280 -1.32 -16.01 0.89
CA LYS A 280 -1.88 -15.73 -0.42
C LYS A 280 -3.39 -15.54 -0.42
N THR A 281 -4.10 -16.14 0.56
CA THR A 281 -5.56 -16.07 0.67
C THR A 281 -5.99 -15.75 2.11
N MET A 282 -7.17 -15.17 2.27
CA MET A 282 -7.73 -14.89 3.59
C MET A 282 -8.03 -16.17 4.39
N GLU A 283 -8.36 -17.26 3.71
CA GLU A 283 -8.55 -18.56 4.36
C GLU A 283 -7.23 -19.07 4.98
N ALA A 284 -6.13 -18.98 4.23
CA ALA A 284 -4.81 -19.35 4.72
C ALA A 284 -4.33 -18.42 5.86
N ILE A 285 -4.62 -17.10 5.79
CA ILE A 285 -4.35 -16.16 6.88
C ILE A 285 -5.10 -16.59 8.14
N ASN A 286 -6.42 -16.84 8.04
CA ASN A 286 -7.28 -17.20 9.15
C ASN A 286 -6.83 -18.51 9.82
N SER A 287 -6.56 -19.56 9.03
CA SER A 287 -6.07 -20.84 9.59
C SER A 287 -4.69 -20.72 10.22
N THR A 288 -3.83 -19.87 9.68
CA THR A 288 -2.46 -19.68 10.18
C THR A 288 -2.42 -18.86 11.46
N HIS A 289 -3.21 -17.78 11.55
CA HIS A 289 -3.16 -16.93 12.75
C HIS A 289 -3.65 -17.67 14.00
N GLU A 290 -4.65 -18.56 13.87
CA GLU A 290 -5.10 -19.41 14.99
C GLU A 290 -3.96 -20.32 15.50
N LYS A 291 -3.18 -20.92 14.58
CA LYS A 291 -2.01 -21.74 14.94
C LYS A 291 -0.94 -20.90 15.62
N VAL A 292 -0.70 -19.67 15.13
CA VAL A 292 0.26 -18.73 15.72
C VAL A 292 -0.17 -18.36 17.14
N ASP A 293 -1.44 -18.05 17.36
CA ASP A 293 -1.98 -17.75 18.69
C ASP A 293 -1.83 -18.92 19.66
N ASN A 294 -2.11 -20.14 19.19
CA ASN A 294 -1.93 -21.34 20.00
C ASN A 294 -0.46 -21.56 20.40
N ALA A 295 0.48 -21.30 19.50
CA ALA A 295 1.92 -21.37 19.79
C ALA A 295 2.33 -20.34 20.86
N LEU A 296 1.85 -19.09 20.72
CA LEU A 296 2.12 -18.00 21.67
C LEU A 296 1.51 -18.30 23.05
N LYS A 297 0.24 -18.75 23.10
CA LYS A 297 -0.45 -19.17 24.33
C LYS A 297 0.24 -20.37 24.98
N GLY A 298 0.72 -21.34 24.18
CA GLY A 298 1.49 -22.50 24.64
C GLY A 298 2.79 -22.10 25.34
N GLY A 299 3.53 -21.12 24.80
CA GLY A 299 4.73 -20.57 25.42
C GLY A 299 4.46 -19.94 26.79
N ALA A 300 3.36 -19.19 26.93
CA ALA A 300 2.95 -18.61 28.20
C ALA A 300 2.58 -19.69 29.23
N LEU A 301 1.76 -20.66 28.80
CA LEU A 301 1.31 -21.77 29.66
C LEU A 301 2.50 -22.59 30.21
N ALA A 302 3.51 -22.88 29.38
CA ALA A 302 4.66 -23.69 29.76
C ALA A 302 5.49 -23.07 30.89
N ILE A 303 5.51 -21.74 31.02
CA ILE A 303 6.29 -20.97 32.01
C ILE A 303 5.41 -20.45 33.17
N GLY A 304 4.08 -20.55 33.05
CA GLY A 304 3.14 -19.96 34.00
C GLY A 304 2.98 -18.44 33.86
N ALA A 305 3.36 -17.87 32.71
CA ALA A 305 3.14 -16.46 32.36
C ALA A 305 1.71 -16.24 31.83
N LYS A 306 1.27 -14.97 31.84
CA LYS A 306 0.09 -14.55 31.05
C LYS A 306 0.52 -14.04 29.69
N VAL A 307 -0.37 -14.14 28.70
CA VAL A 307 -0.16 -13.55 27.39
C VAL A 307 -1.43 -12.79 26.96
N GLU A 308 -1.23 -11.60 26.47
CA GLU A 308 -2.24 -10.77 25.82
C GLU A 308 -1.88 -10.71 24.33
N ILE A 309 -2.83 -10.98 23.45
CA ILE A 309 -2.64 -10.96 21.98
C ILE A 309 -3.72 -10.07 21.41
N ASP A 310 -3.31 -8.95 20.80
CA ASP A 310 -4.20 -8.12 20.02
C ASP A 310 -4.00 -8.47 18.54
N THR A 311 -5.06 -8.88 17.86
CA THR A 311 -5.09 -9.02 16.41
C THR A 311 -5.51 -7.71 15.79
N LEU A 312 -4.82 -7.28 14.74
CA LEU A 312 -5.03 -6.01 14.09
C LEU A 312 -5.36 -6.25 12.60
N PRO A 313 -6.40 -5.61 12.05
CA PRO A 313 -6.67 -5.68 10.62
C PRO A 313 -5.44 -5.17 9.83
N GLY A 314 -5.04 -5.92 8.83
CA GLY A 314 -3.92 -5.60 7.96
C GLY A 314 -4.39 -5.20 6.56
N MET A 315 -4.06 -6.01 5.56
CA MET A 315 -4.38 -5.79 4.14
C MET A 315 -4.95 -7.06 3.52
N LEU A 316 -5.95 -6.94 2.67
CA LEU A 316 -6.46 -8.06 1.87
C LEU A 316 -5.46 -8.44 0.75
N PRO A 317 -5.46 -9.69 0.27
CA PRO A 317 -4.68 -10.08 -0.90
C PRO A 317 -5.09 -9.28 -2.15
N LEU A 318 -4.12 -8.88 -2.98
CA LEU A 318 -4.40 -8.12 -4.20
C LEU A 318 -5.10 -9.00 -5.25
N ALA A 319 -6.24 -8.50 -5.77
CA ALA A 319 -7.05 -9.11 -6.81
C ALA A 319 -7.21 -8.12 -7.99
N CYS A 320 -6.37 -8.25 -9.02
CA CYS A 320 -6.36 -7.33 -10.15
C CYS A 320 -7.37 -7.70 -11.24
N CYS A 321 -7.86 -6.70 -11.97
CA CYS A 321 -8.79 -6.82 -13.09
C CYS A 321 -8.02 -7.09 -14.40
N GLU A 322 -8.19 -8.28 -14.99
CA GLU A 322 -7.50 -8.67 -16.22
C GLU A 322 -7.96 -7.85 -17.44
N ASP A 323 -9.23 -7.49 -17.52
CA ASP A 323 -9.76 -6.68 -18.62
C ASP A 323 -9.11 -5.29 -18.66
N MET A 324 -8.97 -4.63 -17.49
CA MET A 324 -8.27 -3.35 -17.40
C MET A 324 -6.79 -3.50 -17.74
N TYR A 325 -6.13 -4.61 -17.36
CA TYR A 325 -4.75 -4.85 -17.75
C TYR A 325 -4.57 -4.99 -19.25
N SER A 326 -5.48 -5.67 -19.94
CA SER A 326 -5.42 -5.79 -21.40
C SER A 326 -5.40 -4.42 -22.07
N ILE A 327 -6.25 -3.49 -21.65
CA ILE A 327 -6.30 -2.11 -22.14
C ILE A 327 -4.99 -1.38 -21.81
N PHE A 328 -4.51 -1.50 -20.58
CA PHE A 328 -3.28 -0.86 -20.11
C PHE A 328 -2.05 -1.35 -20.88
N ILE A 329 -1.91 -2.65 -21.12
CA ILE A 329 -0.81 -3.26 -21.88
C ILE A 329 -0.74 -2.70 -23.31
N ASP A 330 -1.89 -2.58 -23.98
CA ASP A 330 -1.96 -2.01 -25.33
C ASP A 330 -1.48 -0.56 -25.35
N ASN A 331 -1.81 0.21 -24.33
CA ASN A 331 -1.35 1.57 -24.16
C ASN A 331 0.16 1.66 -23.85
N VAL A 332 0.66 0.81 -22.97
CA VAL A 332 2.11 0.72 -22.69
C VAL A 332 2.89 0.43 -23.96
N LYS A 333 2.46 -0.58 -24.74
CA LYS A 333 3.09 -0.96 -26.02
C LYS A 333 2.95 0.11 -27.10
N THR A 334 1.93 0.94 -27.04
CA THR A 334 1.78 2.08 -27.95
C THR A 334 2.85 3.15 -27.68
N VAL A 335 3.19 3.38 -26.40
CA VAL A 335 4.22 4.35 -25.99
C VAL A 335 5.62 3.77 -26.15
N GLU A 336 5.83 2.53 -25.73
CA GLU A 336 7.13 1.84 -25.74
C GLU A 336 6.96 0.42 -26.36
N PRO A 337 7.05 0.29 -27.71
CA PRO A 337 6.85 -0.99 -28.40
C PRO A 337 7.83 -2.10 -28.00
N GLU A 338 9.04 -1.73 -27.59
CA GLU A 338 10.13 -2.67 -27.24
C GLU A 338 10.11 -3.10 -25.77
N ILE A 339 9.12 -2.63 -24.99
CA ILE A 339 9.06 -2.96 -23.56
C ILE A 339 8.81 -4.45 -23.34
N LYS A 340 9.58 -5.05 -22.44
CA LYS A 340 9.34 -6.41 -21.98
C LYS A 340 8.22 -6.42 -20.93
N ILE A 341 7.16 -7.18 -21.17
CA ILE A 341 6.05 -7.40 -20.24
C ILE A 341 6.17 -8.79 -19.62
N THR A 342 6.28 -8.84 -18.29
CA THR A 342 6.22 -10.07 -17.49
C THR A 342 4.86 -10.12 -16.80
N GLN A 343 4.15 -11.26 -16.92
CA GLN A 343 2.79 -11.43 -16.39
C GLN A 343 2.71 -12.57 -15.37
N GLY A 344 1.71 -12.51 -14.50
CA GLY A 344 1.28 -13.63 -13.68
C GLY A 344 2.24 -14.04 -12.56
N PHE A 345 2.99 -13.09 -11.99
CA PHE A 345 3.81 -13.35 -10.82
C PHE A 345 3.05 -13.15 -9.51
N HIS A 346 3.50 -13.83 -8.45
CA HIS A 346 3.00 -13.61 -7.10
C HIS A 346 4.01 -12.81 -6.28
N PHE A 347 3.58 -11.70 -5.72
CA PHE A 347 4.39 -10.85 -4.84
C PHE A 347 4.17 -11.25 -3.38
N ASN A 348 5.22 -11.75 -2.73
CA ASN A 348 5.13 -12.29 -1.37
C ASN A 348 4.92 -11.21 -0.28
N ALA A 349 5.07 -9.92 -0.63
CA ALA A 349 4.72 -8.80 0.22
C ALA A 349 3.22 -8.47 0.09
N SER A 350 2.79 -7.37 0.65
CA SER A 350 1.40 -6.92 0.67
C SER A 350 1.33 -5.45 0.30
N THR A 351 0.18 -5.00 -0.16
CA THR A 351 -0.16 -3.60 -0.39
C THR A 351 -1.62 -3.37 -0.02
N ASP A 352 -1.96 -2.22 0.53
CA ASP A 352 -3.36 -1.88 0.83
C ASP A 352 -4.18 -1.55 -0.43
N MET A 353 -3.56 -1.59 -1.62
CA MET A 353 -4.29 -1.69 -2.89
C MET A 353 -5.10 -3.00 -2.98
N GLY A 354 -4.71 -4.03 -2.21
CA GLY A 354 -5.50 -5.24 -2.00
C GLY A 354 -6.89 -4.93 -1.46
N ASP A 355 -7.01 -4.03 -0.49
CA ASP A 355 -8.29 -3.62 0.08
C ASP A 355 -9.20 -2.98 -0.98
N VAL A 356 -8.65 -2.04 -1.76
CA VAL A 356 -9.37 -1.38 -2.87
C VAL A 356 -9.81 -2.40 -3.92
N SER A 357 -8.96 -3.40 -4.22
CA SER A 357 -9.24 -4.44 -5.24
C SER A 357 -10.43 -5.34 -4.90
N HIS A 358 -10.87 -5.35 -3.65
CA HIS A 358 -12.05 -6.10 -3.26
C HIS A 358 -13.35 -5.33 -3.40
N ILE A 359 -13.29 -3.99 -3.45
CA ILE A 359 -14.48 -3.14 -3.56
C ILE A 359 -14.68 -2.53 -4.95
N MET A 360 -13.71 -2.65 -5.84
CA MET A 360 -13.80 -2.21 -7.24
C MET A 360 -12.73 -2.86 -8.12
N PRO A 361 -12.89 -2.88 -9.46
CA PRO A 361 -11.84 -3.29 -10.38
C PRO A 361 -10.60 -2.41 -10.29
N VAL A 362 -9.41 -3.04 -10.17
CA VAL A 362 -8.14 -2.32 -10.09
C VAL A 362 -7.05 -2.91 -10.96
N ILE A 363 -6.05 -2.10 -11.31
CA ILE A 363 -4.74 -2.55 -11.78
C ILE A 363 -3.61 -1.96 -10.94
N HIS A 364 -2.55 -2.75 -10.75
CA HIS A 364 -1.38 -2.37 -9.97
C HIS A 364 -0.09 -2.90 -10.62
N PRO A 365 0.33 -2.36 -11.79
CA PRO A 365 1.57 -2.76 -12.46
C PRO A 365 2.80 -2.31 -11.66
N TYR A 366 3.93 -3.02 -11.89
CA TYR A 366 5.25 -2.65 -11.37
C TYR A 366 6.13 -2.18 -12.52
N SER A 367 6.65 -0.94 -12.41
CA SER A 367 7.49 -0.32 -13.45
C SER A 367 8.97 -0.60 -13.26
N GLY A 368 9.70 -0.68 -14.37
CA GLY A 368 11.15 -0.69 -14.42
C GLY A 368 11.78 0.70 -14.18
N GLY A 369 13.04 0.85 -14.59
CA GLY A 369 13.80 2.09 -14.42
C GLY A 369 14.37 2.27 -13.02
N ASN A 370 14.46 1.22 -12.20
CA ASN A 370 14.90 1.27 -10.81
C ASN A 370 16.03 0.27 -10.51
N VAL A 371 16.92 0.60 -9.59
CA VAL A 371 17.99 -0.27 -9.07
C VAL A 371 17.96 -0.28 -7.55
N GLY A 372 18.56 -1.32 -6.96
CA GLY A 372 18.50 -1.55 -5.52
C GLY A 372 17.20 -2.23 -5.08
N SER A 373 17.25 -2.96 -3.98
CA SER A 373 16.05 -3.58 -3.41
C SER A 373 15.19 -2.53 -2.71
N LEU A 374 13.86 -2.69 -2.77
CA LEU A 374 12.93 -1.88 -1.97
C LEU A 374 13.29 -1.99 -0.48
N HIS A 375 12.99 -0.94 0.29
CA HIS A 375 13.24 -0.81 1.73
C HIS A 375 14.74 -0.87 2.11
N THR A 376 15.63 -0.57 1.16
CA THR A 376 17.07 -0.49 1.41
C THR A 376 17.65 0.86 0.99
N LYS A 377 18.83 1.21 1.55
CA LYS A 377 19.58 2.42 1.19
C LYS A 377 20.01 2.51 -0.27
N ASP A 378 20.02 1.37 -0.97
CA ASP A 378 20.52 1.25 -2.34
C ASP A 378 19.42 1.47 -3.38
N PHE A 379 18.14 1.58 -2.94
CA PHE A 379 17.02 1.86 -3.84
C PHE A 379 17.14 3.26 -4.44
N LYS A 380 17.05 3.34 -5.75
CA LYS A 380 16.95 4.60 -6.53
C LYS A 380 16.38 4.36 -7.92
N TYR A 381 15.73 5.36 -8.49
CA TYR A 381 15.43 5.33 -9.92
C TYR A 381 16.69 5.67 -10.75
N VAL A 382 16.77 5.14 -11.95
CA VAL A 382 17.84 5.38 -12.93
C VAL A 382 17.30 5.82 -14.29
N ASP A 383 16.00 5.65 -14.52
CA ASP A 383 15.29 6.10 -15.71
C ASP A 383 13.91 6.64 -15.32
N PHE A 384 13.77 7.96 -15.29
CA PHE A 384 12.54 8.65 -14.92
C PHE A 384 11.41 8.41 -15.92
N HIS A 385 11.74 8.26 -17.20
CA HIS A 385 10.76 7.95 -18.23
C HIS A 385 10.11 6.59 -17.94
N GLU A 386 10.91 5.54 -17.70
CA GLU A 386 10.42 4.19 -17.48
C GLU A 386 9.63 4.04 -16.17
N CYS A 387 10.08 4.69 -15.09
CA CYS A 387 9.41 4.53 -13.80
C CYS A 387 8.21 5.47 -13.58
N VAL A 388 8.13 6.60 -14.30
CA VAL A 388 7.10 7.62 -14.07
C VAL A 388 6.32 7.99 -15.35
N LEU A 389 7.00 8.43 -16.41
CA LEU A 389 6.28 9.01 -17.56
C LEU A 389 5.56 7.94 -18.39
N LEU A 390 6.17 6.78 -18.58
CA LEU A 390 5.55 5.67 -19.31
C LEU A 390 4.25 5.19 -18.64
N PRO A 391 4.24 4.82 -17.34
CA PRO A 391 2.99 4.43 -16.69
C PRO A 391 1.98 5.59 -16.61
N ALA A 392 2.41 6.85 -16.45
CA ALA A 392 1.51 8.00 -16.45
C ALA A 392 0.78 8.17 -17.80
N LYS A 393 1.51 8.06 -18.92
CA LYS A 393 0.93 8.07 -20.27
C LYS A 393 -0.04 6.91 -20.46
N ALA A 394 0.36 5.69 -20.07
CA ALA A 394 -0.48 4.52 -20.21
C ALA A 394 -1.77 4.64 -19.38
N PHE A 395 -1.71 5.15 -18.15
CA PHE A 395 -2.90 5.42 -17.32
C PHE A 395 -3.81 6.46 -17.94
N ALA A 396 -3.26 7.59 -18.38
CA ALA A 396 -4.06 8.63 -19.02
C ALA A 396 -4.74 8.12 -20.32
N MET A 397 -4.03 7.34 -21.12
CA MET A 397 -4.60 6.68 -22.31
C MET A 397 -5.66 5.63 -21.95
N THR A 398 -5.49 4.92 -20.83
CA THR A 398 -6.47 3.94 -20.33
C THR A 398 -7.74 4.64 -19.85
N ILE A 399 -7.64 5.81 -19.21
CA ILE A 399 -8.82 6.66 -18.91
C ILE A 399 -9.55 7.03 -20.20
N ILE A 400 -8.81 7.46 -21.24
CA ILE A 400 -9.44 7.77 -22.55
C ILE A 400 -10.17 6.54 -23.12
N ASP A 401 -9.55 5.35 -23.09
CA ASP A 401 -10.18 4.14 -23.61
C ASP A 401 -11.47 3.78 -22.85
N LEU A 402 -11.44 3.88 -21.53
CA LEU A 402 -12.58 3.53 -20.67
C LEU A 402 -13.74 4.53 -20.79
N LEU A 403 -13.45 5.82 -21.03
CA LEU A 403 -14.43 6.89 -20.99
C LEU A 403 -14.86 7.43 -22.36
N TYR A 404 -14.22 6.98 -23.47
CA TYR A 404 -14.59 7.34 -24.82
C TYR A 404 -15.88 6.64 -25.27
N ASP A 405 -16.58 7.20 -26.27
CA ASP A 405 -17.79 6.63 -26.85
C ASP A 405 -18.88 6.31 -25.79
N ASP A 406 -19.33 7.35 -25.10
CA ASP A 406 -20.26 7.27 -23.96
C ASP A 406 -19.83 6.26 -22.87
N ALA A 407 -18.54 6.10 -22.69
CA ALA A 407 -17.89 5.17 -21.77
C ALA A 407 -18.30 3.69 -21.99
N ALA A 408 -18.52 3.30 -23.24
CA ALA A 408 -18.98 1.95 -23.57
C ALA A 408 -18.05 0.86 -23.00
N LEU A 409 -16.71 1.05 -23.11
CA LEU A 409 -15.74 0.10 -22.59
C LEU A 409 -15.71 0.08 -21.06
N GLY A 410 -15.73 1.24 -20.40
CA GLY A 410 -15.78 1.33 -18.94
C GLY A 410 -17.01 0.67 -18.34
N LYS A 411 -18.18 0.91 -18.94
CA LYS A 411 -19.45 0.24 -18.54
C LYS A 411 -19.37 -1.28 -18.72
N LYS A 412 -18.73 -1.75 -19.79
CA LYS A 412 -18.50 -3.18 -20.02
C LYS A 412 -17.59 -3.79 -18.94
N VAL A 413 -16.44 -3.15 -18.65
CA VAL A 413 -15.53 -3.61 -17.60
C VAL A 413 -16.24 -3.75 -16.25
N LEU A 414 -17.04 -2.75 -15.86
CA LEU A 414 -17.79 -2.78 -14.60
C LEU A 414 -18.84 -3.91 -14.56
N ALA A 415 -19.52 -4.15 -15.66
CA ALA A 415 -20.54 -5.21 -15.75
C ALA A 415 -19.92 -6.62 -15.67
N GLU A 416 -18.72 -6.80 -16.21
CA GLU A 416 -18.03 -8.10 -16.25
C GLU A 416 -17.16 -8.35 -15.00
N ASN A 417 -16.83 -7.29 -14.24
CA ASN A 417 -15.97 -7.38 -13.03
C ASN A 417 -16.66 -6.72 -11.81
N PRO A 418 -17.72 -7.33 -11.27
CA PRO A 418 -18.38 -6.80 -10.08
C PRO A 418 -17.44 -6.84 -8.86
N PRO A 419 -17.63 -5.95 -7.87
CA PRO A 419 -16.88 -5.99 -6.62
C PRO A 419 -16.95 -7.36 -5.92
N ILE A 420 -15.84 -7.78 -5.31
CA ILE A 420 -15.77 -9.02 -4.50
C ILE A 420 -16.53 -8.84 -3.19
N LEU A 421 -16.44 -7.64 -2.59
CA LEU A 421 -17.11 -7.24 -1.37
C LEU A 421 -17.78 -5.88 -1.58
N THR A 422 -18.91 -5.65 -0.93
CA THR A 422 -19.40 -4.29 -0.73
C THR A 422 -18.51 -3.57 0.30
N LYS A 423 -18.60 -2.25 0.39
CA LYS A 423 -17.91 -1.46 1.41
C LYS A 423 -18.27 -1.94 2.83
N GLU A 424 -19.55 -2.20 3.08
CA GLU A 424 -20.05 -2.66 4.38
C GLU A 424 -19.50 -4.04 4.73
N GLU A 425 -19.44 -4.96 3.75
CA GLU A 425 -18.85 -6.29 3.94
C GLU A 425 -17.35 -6.21 4.20
N TYR A 426 -16.63 -5.31 3.50
CA TYR A 426 -15.23 -5.03 3.76
C TYR A 426 -15.01 -4.54 5.19
N ILE A 427 -15.74 -3.51 5.63
CA ILE A 427 -15.62 -2.94 6.97
C ILE A 427 -15.92 -4.01 8.02
N ALA A 428 -17.03 -4.75 7.88
CA ALA A 428 -17.40 -5.80 8.84
C ALA A 428 -16.33 -6.91 8.92
N LYS A 429 -15.74 -7.29 7.78
CA LYS A 429 -14.67 -8.30 7.72
C LYS A 429 -13.40 -7.84 8.42
N MET A 430 -12.99 -6.59 8.21
CA MET A 430 -11.78 -6.04 8.81
C MET A 430 -11.99 -5.77 10.31
N ASP A 431 -13.16 -5.29 10.72
CA ASP A 431 -13.51 -5.08 12.13
C ASP A 431 -13.50 -6.37 12.94
N ALA A 432 -13.84 -7.51 12.33
CA ALA A 432 -13.83 -8.80 13.01
C ALA A 432 -12.43 -9.16 13.55
N TYR A 433 -11.35 -8.65 12.95
CA TYR A 433 -10.00 -8.91 13.45
C TYR A 433 -9.66 -8.17 14.74
N PHE A 434 -10.26 -7.01 15.03
CA PHE A 434 -10.07 -6.34 16.32
C PHE A 434 -10.61 -7.16 17.50
N ASN A 435 -11.49 -8.12 17.25
CA ASN A 435 -12.16 -8.93 18.25
C ASN A 435 -11.72 -10.40 18.26
N SER A 436 -10.69 -10.76 17.48
CA SER A 436 -10.23 -12.14 17.26
C SER A 436 -9.00 -12.53 18.11
#